data_9be3072908cc5e25adc9187523fd62f4
#
_entry.id   9be3072908cc5e25adc9187523fd62f4
#
_cell.length_a   1.000
_cell.length_b   1.000
_cell.length_c   1.000
_cell.angle_alpha   90.00
_cell.angle_beta   90.00
_cell.angle_gamma   90.00
#
_symmetry.space_group_name_H-M   'P 1'
#
loop_
_entity.id
_entity.type
_entity.pdbx_description
1 polymer ?
#
loop_
_entity_poly.entity_id
_entity_poly.type
_entity_poly.pdbx_seq_one_letter_code
_entity_poly.pdbx_strand_id
1 'polypeptide(L)'
;MVRLGNSELNIQINLQGGCLMVATFRGKPFLKPAPVGCFPLVPFGNRVAGNQFRFRNQTHVLRPNTKDDQLYLHGDGWLAPWRVVDESQTHVRLVYEHQASHQSPYSYRADQTVAINGTTLKLDLSVENRGDVALPFGLGFHPFFPRTPQTRLRAPAKLFWSEKTGHLPDTAGPVPDDLNFAAFNHLPDRWVNNAFAGWDGTAQIDWPEARMTAAISSDPLFSQYMIHAPEDRIDFFCFEPMSHLPNGHHLPDLGDLTILEPDDKLSGGITLRIDEMKD
;
A
#
# COMPACT_ATOMS: atom_id res chain seq x y z
N MET A 1 -8.46 -12.94 14.61
CA MET A 1 -7.90 -11.62 14.92
C MET A 1 -6.64 -11.81 15.75
N VAL A 2 -5.53 -11.22 15.35
CA VAL A 2 -4.24 -11.28 16.05
C VAL A 2 -4.01 -9.94 16.76
N ARG A 3 -3.32 -9.97 17.90
CA ARG A 3 -2.96 -8.76 18.67
C ARG A 3 -1.48 -8.76 18.98
N LEU A 4 -0.80 -7.68 18.59
CA LEU A 4 0.57 -7.40 18.98
C LEU A 4 0.59 -6.19 19.92
N GLY A 5 1.45 -6.21 20.92
CA GLY A 5 1.54 -5.11 21.88
C GLY A 5 2.84 -5.08 22.66
N ASN A 6 3.28 -3.86 22.97
CA ASN A 6 4.33 -3.55 23.93
C ASN A 6 3.93 -2.31 24.73
N SER A 7 4.85 -1.68 25.47
CA SER A 7 4.56 -0.45 26.25
C SER A 7 4.16 0.76 25.38
N GLU A 8 4.54 0.76 24.10
CA GLU A 8 4.40 1.91 23.20
C GLU A 8 3.30 1.71 22.16
N LEU A 9 3.26 0.52 21.54
CA LEU A 9 2.41 0.20 20.40
C LEU A 9 1.37 -0.88 20.73
N ASN A 10 0.15 -0.70 20.20
CA ASN A 10 -0.89 -1.73 20.18
C ASN A 10 -1.43 -1.86 18.75
N ILE A 11 -1.31 -3.07 18.18
CA ILE A 11 -1.72 -3.40 16.83
C ILE A 11 -2.74 -4.54 16.87
N GLN A 12 -3.85 -4.39 16.14
CA GLN A 12 -4.80 -5.47 15.93
C GLN A 12 -4.95 -5.76 14.46
N ILE A 13 -4.85 -7.04 14.09
CA ILE A 13 -4.83 -7.49 12.71
C ILE A 13 -6.03 -8.41 12.48
N ASN A 14 -6.83 -8.07 11.48
CA ASN A 14 -7.87 -8.94 10.96
C ASN A 14 -7.25 -9.92 9.95
N LEU A 15 -7.52 -11.20 10.12
CA LEU A 15 -7.07 -12.21 9.16
C LEU A 15 -7.77 -12.06 7.80
N GLN A 16 -8.98 -11.52 7.77
CA GLN A 16 -9.61 -11.10 6.51
C GLN A 16 -8.86 -9.90 5.96
N GLY A 17 -8.24 -10.07 4.80
CA GLY A 17 -7.42 -9.07 4.14
C GLY A 17 -6.00 -8.88 4.71
N GLY A 18 -5.61 -9.61 5.77
CA GLY A 18 -4.34 -9.36 6.45
C GLY A 18 -4.23 -7.93 7.01
N CYS A 19 -5.36 -7.31 7.32
CA CYS A 19 -5.49 -5.87 7.54
C CYS A 19 -5.22 -5.46 8.99
N LEU A 20 -4.36 -4.46 9.19
CA LEU A 20 -4.17 -3.80 10.48
C LEU A 20 -5.39 -2.90 10.74
N MET A 21 -6.28 -3.32 11.63
CA MET A 21 -7.54 -2.62 11.95
C MET A 21 -7.39 -1.58 13.05
N VAL A 22 -6.38 -1.74 13.91
CA VAL A 22 -6.02 -0.82 14.98
C VAL A 22 -4.51 -0.69 15.00
N ALA A 23 -4.02 0.52 15.04
CA ALA A 23 -2.61 0.83 15.26
C ALA A 23 -2.52 2.11 16.09
N THR A 24 -2.08 1.97 17.34
CA THR A 24 -1.99 3.10 18.28
C THR A 24 -0.61 3.19 18.89
N PHE A 25 -0.17 4.42 19.13
CA PHE A 25 1.01 4.78 19.88
C PHE A 25 0.56 5.44 21.19
N ARG A 26 0.86 4.79 22.33
CA ARG A 26 0.40 5.24 23.67
C ARG A 26 -1.08 5.59 23.71
N GLY A 27 -1.90 4.74 23.05
CA GLY A 27 -3.35 4.91 22.97
C GLY A 27 -3.86 5.89 21.91
N LYS A 28 -3.00 6.67 21.24
CA LYS A 28 -3.37 7.58 20.14
C LYS A 28 -3.28 6.86 18.80
N PRO A 29 -4.30 6.90 17.92
CA PRO A 29 -4.25 6.23 16.64
C PRO A 29 -3.28 6.93 15.68
N PHE A 30 -2.39 6.16 15.06
CA PHE A 30 -1.54 6.61 13.94
C PHE A 30 -1.96 5.99 12.60
N LEU A 31 -2.82 4.97 12.62
CA LEU A 31 -3.61 4.56 11.45
C LEU A 31 -5.08 4.76 11.76
N LYS A 32 -5.86 5.06 10.72
CA LYS A 32 -7.30 5.20 10.82
C LYS A 32 -7.90 3.87 11.26
N PRO A 33 -8.74 3.82 12.32
CA PRO A 33 -9.35 2.58 12.77
C PRO A 33 -10.30 1.97 11.75
N ALA A 34 -10.68 0.71 11.97
CA ALA A 34 -11.68 -0.01 11.17
C ALA A 34 -12.88 0.87 10.72
N PRO A 35 -13.43 0.63 9.52
CA PRO A 35 -13.24 -0.54 8.64
C PRO A 35 -12.03 -0.43 7.68
N VAL A 36 -11.28 0.65 7.75
CA VAL A 36 -10.04 0.90 6.98
C VAL A 36 -8.80 0.46 7.79
N GLY A 37 -7.67 1.10 7.70
CA GLY A 37 -6.49 0.71 8.48
C GLY A 37 -5.27 0.60 7.58
N CYS A 38 -4.68 -0.59 7.44
CA CYS A 38 -3.61 -0.85 6.48
C CYS A 38 -3.71 -2.28 5.99
N PHE A 39 -3.80 -2.49 4.69
CA PHE A 39 -3.82 -3.82 4.09
C PHE A 39 -2.71 -3.98 3.02
N PRO A 40 -2.27 -5.22 2.75
CA PRO A 40 -1.28 -5.50 1.72
C PRO A 40 -1.90 -5.40 0.32
N LEU A 41 -1.12 -4.90 -0.63
CA LEU A 41 -1.42 -4.88 -2.05
C LEU A 41 -0.63 -6.01 -2.73
N VAL A 42 -1.31 -7.08 -3.10
CA VAL A 42 -0.73 -8.28 -3.71
C VAL A 42 -1.79 -9.04 -4.54
N PRO A 43 -1.48 -9.52 -5.76
CA PRO A 43 -0.20 -9.62 -6.45
C PRO A 43 0.22 -8.31 -7.13
N PHE A 44 -0.54 -7.24 -7.01
CA PHE A 44 -0.25 -5.87 -7.43
C PHE A 44 -1.22 -4.88 -6.76
N GLY A 45 -0.89 -3.60 -6.80
CA GLY A 45 -1.77 -2.54 -6.29
C GLY A 45 -2.53 -1.82 -7.40
N ASN A 46 -3.58 -1.10 -7.02
CA ASN A 46 -4.42 -0.27 -7.87
C ASN A 46 -5.16 -1.07 -8.98
N ARG A 47 -5.58 -0.41 -10.07
CA ARG A 47 -6.49 -0.90 -11.10
C ARG A 47 -5.78 -1.38 -12.35
N VAL A 48 -6.45 -2.25 -13.13
CA VAL A 48 -6.01 -2.67 -14.47
C VAL A 48 -7.08 -2.24 -15.49
N ALA A 49 -6.71 -1.38 -16.41
CA ALA A 49 -7.61 -0.84 -17.42
C ALA A 49 -8.24 -1.96 -18.28
N GLY A 50 -9.57 -1.86 -18.49
CA GLY A 50 -10.32 -2.83 -19.28
C GLY A 50 -10.36 -4.25 -18.69
N ASN A 51 -9.92 -4.43 -17.44
CA ASN A 51 -9.88 -5.74 -16.78
C ASN A 51 -9.14 -6.81 -17.57
N GLN A 52 -8.10 -6.42 -18.29
CA GLN A 52 -7.25 -7.32 -19.04
C GLN A 52 -5.90 -6.69 -19.34
N PHE A 53 -4.91 -7.50 -19.59
CA PHE A 53 -3.60 -7.05 -20.08
C PHE A 53 -2.99 -8.06 -21.03
N ARG A 54 -2.11 -7.59 -21.90
CA ARG A 54 -1.36 -8.45 -22.81
C ARG A 54 0.07 -8.63 -22.31
N PHE A 55 0.48 -9.88 -22.14
CA PHE A 55 1.83 -10.22 -21.75
C PHE A 55 2.30 -11.47 -22.47
N ARG A 56 3.54 -11.48 -23.02
CA ARG A 56 4.13 -12.60 -23.78
C ARG A 56 3.17 -13.22 -24.81
N ASN A 57 2.54 -12.37 -25.65
CA ASN A 57 1.58 -12.75 -26.69
C ASN A 57 0.27 -13.40 -26.20
N GLN A 58 0.00 -13.41 -24.91
CA GLN A 58 -1.26 -13.85 -24.34
C GLN A 58 -2.05 -12.69 -23.78
N THR A 59 -3.38 -12.77 -23.85
CA THR A 59 -4.28 -11.85 -23.17
C THR A 59 -4.72 -12.50 -21.86
N HIS A 60 -4.46 -11.84 -20.76
CA HIS A 60 -4.85 -12.24 -19.42
C HIS A 60 -6.06 -11.42 -18.99
N VAL A 61 -7.14 -12.08 -18.61
CA VAL A 61 -8.40 -11.45 -18.23
C VAL A 61 -8.52 -11.44 -16.71
N LEU A 62 -8.94 -10.33 -16.18
CA LEU A 62 -9.33 -10.11 -14.80
C LEU A 62 -10.85 -9.84 -14.76
N ARG A 63 -11.47 -9.99 -13.60
CA ARG A 63 -12.86 -9.59 -13.41
C ARG A 63 -12.97 -8.75 -12.16
N PRO A 64 -13.82 -7.72 -12.14
CA PRO A 64 -14.01 -6.89 -10.95
C PRO A 64 -14.14 -7.75 -9.70
N ASN A 65 -13.36 -7.43 -8.68
CA ASN A 65 -13.30 -8.18 -7.43
C ASN A 65 -14.07 -7.50 -6.28
N THR A 66 -14.65 -6.32 -6.55
CA THR A 66 -15.54 -5.61 -5.63
C THR A 66 -16.83 -5.21 -6.35
N LYS A 67 -17.87 -4.82 -5.59
CA LYS A 67 -19.13 -4.30 -6.16
C LYS A 67 -19.05 -2.81 -6.47
N ASP A 68 -18.13 -2.11 -5.83
CA ASP A 68 -18.04 -0.65 -5.86
C ASP A 68 -17.08 -0.13 -6.92
N ASP A 69 -16.33 -1.03 -7.58
CA ASP A 69 -15.40 -0.69 -8.65
C ASP A 69 -15.67 -1.57 -9.90
N GLN A 70 -15.68 -0.95 -11.06
CA GLN A 70 -15.86 -1.65 -12.35
C GLN A 70 -14.57 -2.33 -12.83
N LEU A 71 -13.43 -1.96 -12.23
CA LEU A 71 -12.13 -2.52 -12.53
C LEU A 71 -11.67 -3.45 -11.41
N TYR A 72 -10.84 -4.43 -11.77
CA TYR A 72 -10.16 -5.26 -10.80
C TYR A 72 -9.19 -4.39 -9.98
N LEU A 73 -9.33 -4.45 -8.67
CA LEU A 73 -8.71 -3.50 -7.75
C LEU A 73 -7.83 -4.19 -6.70
N HIS A 74 -6.57 -3.74 -6.56
CA HIS A 74 -5.63 -4.07 -5.49
C HIS A 74 -5.26 -5.56 -5.34
N GLY A 75 -5.50 -6.37 -6.39
CA GLY A 75 -5.28 -7.81 -6.29
C GLY A 75 -6.29 -8.51 -5.38
N ASP A 76 -5.96 -9.71 -4.93
CA ASP A 76 -6.85 -10.57 -4.15
C ASP A 76 -6.57 -10.54 -2.65
N GLY A 77 -5.32 -10.20 -2.25
CA GLY A 77 -4.83 -10.34 -0.90
C GLY A 77 -5.62 -9.58 0.15
N TRP A 78 -6.09 -8.37 -0.17
CA TRP A 78 -6.85 -7.52 0.76
C TRP A 78 -8.29 -7.99 1.01
N LEU A 79 -8.80 -8.89 0.18
CA LEU A 79 -10.16 -9.45 0.29
C LEU A 79 -10.16 -10.88 0.86
N ALA A 80 -9.02 -11.51 0.94
CA ALA A 80 -8.91 -12.92 1.23
C ALA A 80 -8.64 -13.21 2.72
N PRO A 81 -9.02 -14.40 3.22
CA PRO A 81 -8.61 -14.83 4.55
C PRO A 81 -7.15 -15.26 4.55
N TRP A 82 -6.34 -14.67 5.42
CA TRP A 82 -4.95 -15.06 5.67
C TRP A 82 -4.86 -16.04 6.86
N ARG A 83 -3.90 -16.93 6.81
CA ARG A 83 -3.65 -17.93 7.84
C ARG A 83 -2.41 -17.52 8.67
N VAL A 84 -2.50 -17.60 9.98
CA VAL A 84 -1.37 -17.44 10.90
C VAL A 84 -0.43 -18.65 10.77
N VAL A 85 0.83 -18.39 10.62
CA VAL A 85 1.89 -19.44 10.56
C VAL A 85 2.76 -19.40 11.80
N ASP A 86 3.02 -18.20 12.31
CA ASP A 86 3.81 -17.96 13.50
C ASP A 86 3.33 -16.67 14.17
N GLU A 87 3.28 -16.65 15.50
CA GLU A 87 2.92 -15.45 16.27
C GLU A 87 3.59 -15.42 17.64
N SER A 88 3.83 -14.19 18.10
CA SER A 88 4.26 -13.87 19.45
C SER A 88 3.57 -12.58 19.91
N GLN A 89 3.94 -12.07 21.07
CA GLN A 89 3.41 -10.78 21.55
C GLN A 89 3.74 -9.60 20.64
N THR A 90 4.86 -9.67 19.89
CA THR A 90 5.40 -8.56 19.10
C THR A 90 5.58 -8.87 17.62
N HIS A 91 5.17 -10.05 17.18
CA HIS A 91 5.39 -10.51 15.82
C HIS A 91 4.27 -11.45 15.38
N VAL A 92 3.88 -11.35 14.11
CA VAL A 92 3.03 -12.35 13.44
C VAL A 92 3.46 -12.51 11.99
N ARG A 93 3.44 -13.75 11.51
CA ARG A 93 3.57 -14.10 10.11
C ARG A 93 2.28 -14.70 9.60
N LEU A 94 1.75 -14.11 8.53
CA LEU A 94 0.54 -14.51 7.84
C LEU A 94 0.87 -15.03 6.45
N VAL A 95 0.11 -16.00 5.98
CA VAL A 95 0.22 -16.58 4.64
C VAL A 95 -1.13 -16.60 3.96
N TYR A 96 -1.12 -16.26 2.68
CA TYR A 96 -2.24 -16.39 1.76
C TYR A 96 -1.79 -17.14 0.50
N GLU A 97 -2.61 -18.04 0.00
CA GLU A 97 -2.40 -18.78 -1.25
C GLU A 97 -3.59 -18.54 -2.17
N HIS A 98 -3.31 -18.09 -3.37
CA HIS A 98 -4.29 -17.87 -4.43
C HIS A 98 -4.06 -18.83 -5.58
N GLN A 99 -5.14 -19.41 -6.11
CA GLN A 99 -5.12 -20.24 -7.31
C GLN A 99 -5.79 -19.47 -8.46
N ALA A 100 -5.17 -19.55 -9.63
CA ALA A 100 -5.74 -18.98 -10.85
C ALA A 100 -7.17 -19.48 -11.07
N SER A 101 -8.03 -18.59 -11.50
CA SER A 101 -9.44 -18.85 -11.70
C SER A 101 -9.98 -18.03 -12.88
N HIS A 102 -11.28 -18.13 -13.15
CA HIS A 102 -11.92 -17.26 -14.12
C HIS A 102 -11.91 -15.77 -13.73
N GLN A 103 -11.57 -15.45 -12.47
CA GLN A 103 -11.54 -14.08 -11.95
C GLN A 103 -10.16 -13.44 -12.08
N SER A 104 -9.10 -14.24 -11.92
CA SER A 104 -7.72 -13.77 -11.92
C SER A 104 -6.80 -14.86 -12.48
N PRO A 105 -5.86 -14.53 -13.39
CA PRO A 105 -4.94 -15.51 -13.97
C PRO A 105 -3.77 -15.88 -13.03
N TYR A 106 -3.65 -15.22 -11.89
CA TYR A 106 -2.53 -15.37 -10.98
C TYR A 106 -2.68 -16.62 -10.10
N SER A 107 -1.64 -17.43 -9.99
CA SER A 107 -1.46 -18.42 -8.91
C SER A 107 -0.24 -18.01 -8.11
N TYR A 108 -0.40 -17.76 -6.82
CA TYR A 108 0.70 -17.26 -6.01
C TYR A 108 0.55 -17.60 -4.52
N ARG A 109 1.67 -17.55 -3.83
CA ARG A 109 1.72 -17.52 -2.38
C ARG A 109 2.22 -16.15 -1.93
N ALA A 110 1.53 -15.53 -0.99
CA ALA A 110 1.96 -14.31 -0.32
C ALA A 110 2.24 -14.58 1.15
N ASP A 111 3.32 -14.00 1.66
CA ASP A 111 3.66 -13.97 3.09
C ASP A 111 3.71 -12.52 3.56
N GLN A 112 3.00 -12.21 4.65
CA GLN A 112 3.05 -10.91 5.32
C GLN A 112 3.58 -11.08 6.73
N THR A 113 4.59 -10.29 7.10
CA THR A 113 5.09 -10.22 8.47
C THR A 113 4.77 -8.86 9.05
N VAL A 114 4.22 -8.83 10.25
CA VAL A 114 4.01 -7.63 11.06
C VAL A 114 4.80 -7.78 12.35
N ALA A 115 5.69 -6.85 12.61
CA ALA A 115 6.53 -6.86 13.81
C ALA A 115 6.58 -5.49 14.46
N ILE A 116 6.65 -5.46 15.80
CA ILE A 116 6.82 -4.24 16.58
C ILE A 116 8.05 -4.34 17.49
N ASN A 117 8.81 -3.23 17.56
CA ASN A 117 9.95 -3.09 18.47
C ASN A 117 10.03 -1.64 18.96
N GLY A 118 9.86 -1.43 20.28
CA GLY A 118 9.76 -0.08 20.86
C GLY A 118 8.63 0.71 20.16
N THR A 119 8.96 1.83 19.56
CA THR A 119 8.02 2.69 18.82
C THR A 119 7.94 2.38 17.32
N THR A 120 8.56 1.28 16.89
CA THR A 120 8.67 0.91 15.47
C THR A 120 7.72 -0.21 15.11
N LEU A 121 6.93 0.00 14.05
CA LEU A 121 6.15 -1.00 13.35
C LEU A 121 6.85 -1.34 12.03
N LYS A 122 7.15 -2.61 11.79
CA LYS A 122 7.69 -3.11 10.53
C LYS A 122 6.65 -3.98 9.83
N LEU A 123 6.46 -3.74 8.54
CA LEU A 123 5.60 -4.53 7.65
C LEU A 123 6.46 -5.07 6.51
N ASP A 124 6.58 -6.39 6.41
CA ASP A 124 7.23 -7.06 5.28
C ASP A 124 6.18 -7.82 4.47
N LEU A 125 6.30 -7.79 3.15
CA LEU A 125 5.42 -8.49 2.23
C LEU A 125 6.26 -9.21 1.16
N SER A 126 5.88 -10.43 0.84
CA SER A 126 6.47 -11.13 -0.28
C SER A 126 5.41 -11.88 -1.08
N VAL A 127 5.69 -12.06 -2.37
CA VAL A 127 4.89 -12.88 -3.28
C VAL A 127 5.79 -13.83 -4.04
N GLU A 128 5.35 -15.05 -4.20
CA GLU A 128 5.99 -16.10 -4.96
C GLU A 128 5.03 -16.57 -6.05
N ASN A 129 5.49 -16.59 -7.31
CA ASN A 129 4.69 -17.09 -8.41
C ASN A 129 4.56 -18.63 -8.30
N ARG A 130 3.35 -19.12 -8.09
CA ARG A 130 3.01 -20.56 -8.00
C ARG A 130 2.24 -21.03 -9.23
N GLY A 131 2.20 -20.23 -10.29
CA GLY A 131 1.65 -20.60 -11.58
C GLY A 131 2.68 -21.26 -12.48
N ASP A 132 2.21 -21.76 -13.63
CA ASP A 132 3.04 -22.44 -14.63
C ASP A 132 3.66 -21.48 -15.66
N VAL A 133 3.32 -20.19 -15.58
CA VAL A 133 3.77 -19.17 -16.53
C VAL A 133 4.26 -17.92 -15.79
N ALA A 134 5.19 -17.21 -16.43
CA ALA A 134 5.60 -15.91 -15.92
C ALA A 134 4.47 -14.89 -16.03
N LEU A 135 4.35 -14.05 -15.01
CA LEU A 135 3.43 -12.92 -14.97
C LEU A 135 4.09 -11.68 -14.32
N PRO A 136 3.58 -10.47 -14.59
CA PRO A 136 4.04 -9.25 -13.90
C PRO A 136 3.40 -9.14 -12.51
N PHE A 137 4.24 -9.00 -11.48
CA PHE A 137 3.84 -8.87 -10.08
C PHE A 137 4.29 -7.53 -9.51
N GLY A 138 3.60 -7.09 -8.47
CA GLY A 138 3.99 -5.93 -7.68
C GLY A 138 3.52 -6.06 -6.24
N LEU A 139 4.10 -5.24 -5.38
CA LEU A 139 3.79 -5.20 -3.96
C LEU A 139 3.48 -3.77 -3.53
N GLY A 140 2.72 -3.63 -2.46
CA GLY A 140 2.47 -2.37 -1.80
C GLY A 140 1.75 -2.53 -0.48
N PHE A 141 1.57 -1.41 0.20
CA PHE A 141 0.76 -1.29 1.40
C PHE A 141 -0.20 -0.13 1.26
N HIS A 142 -1.40 -0.28 1.78
CA HIS A 142 -2.46 0.74 1.70
C HIS A 142 -2.84 1.26 3.10
N PRO A 143 -1.97 2.03 3.75
CA PRO A 143 -2.27 2.62 5.04
C PRO A 143 -3.17 3.85 4.90
N PHE A 144 -4.18 3.91 5.77
CA PHE A 144 -5.03 5.06 5.97
C PHE A 144 -4.53 5.81 7.20
N PHE A 145 -4.05 7.02 7.01
CA PHE A 145 -3.56 7.87 8.09
C PHE A 145 -4.63 8.86 8.54
N PRO A 146 -4.75 9.16 9.85
CA PRO A 146 -5.60 10.25 10.30
C PRO A 146 -5.18 11.57 9.64
N ARG A 147 -6.16 12.39 9.25
CA ARG A 147 -5.95 13.74 8.76
C ARG A 147 -6.62 14.71 9.71
N THR A 148 -5.87 15.70 10.16
CA THR A 148 -6.31 16.85 10.98
C THR A 148 -5.97 18.13 10.24
N PRO A 149 -6.52 19.30 10.61
CA PRO A 149 -6.24 20.55 9.92
C PRO A 149 -4.76 20.92 9.85
N GLN A 150 -3.95 20.46 10.82
CA GLN A 150 -2.51 20.77 10.84
C GLN A 150 -1.63 19.60 10.39
N THR A 151 -2.23 18.50 9.92
CA THR A 151 -1.45 17.38 9.38
C THR A 151 -0.55 17.84 8.24
N ARG A 152 0.73 17.48 8.31
CA ARG A 152 1.73 17.78 7.29
C ARG A 152 2.41 16.50 6.82
N LEU A 153 2.68 16.45 5.54
CA LEU A 153 3.41 15.34 4.89
C LEU A 153 4.70 15.88 4.28
N ARG A 154 5.78 15.10 4.44
CA ARG A 154 7.00 15.21 3.64
C ARG A 154 7.26 13.86 2.99
N ALA A 155 7.35 13.81 1.66
CA ALA A 155 7.59 12.61 0.86
C ALA A 155 8.15 13.05 -0.52
N PRO A 156 9.47 13.26 -0.66
CA PRO A 156 10.06 13.74 -1.90
C PRO A 156 9.82 12.76 -3.07
N ALA A 157 9.35 13.26 -4.20
CA ALA A 157 9.21 12.49 -5.44
C ALA A 157 9.68 13.32 -6.63
N LYS A 158 10.02 12.65 -7.73
CA LYS A 158 10.54 13.30 -8.94
C LYS A 158 9.47 13.61 -9.97
N LEU A 159 8.44 12.78 -10.04
CA LEU A 159 7.37 12.85 -11.04
C LEU A 159 6.01 12.67 -10.37
N PHE A 160 5.01 13.24 -10.99
CA PHE A 160 3.60 13.14 -10.66
C PHE A 160 2.85 12.55 -11.87
N TRP A 161 1.91 11.66 -11.61
CA TRP A 161 1.00 11.12 -12.62
C TRP A 161 -0.39 11.72 -12.43
N SER A 162 -0.89 12.42 -13.46
CA SER A 162 -2.27 12.90 -13.46
C SER A 162 -3.26 11.72 -13.51
N GLU A 163 -4.49 11.98 -13.07
CA GLU A 163 -5.58 11.01 -13.08
C GLU A 163 -6.51 11.27 -14.27
N LYS A 164 -6.97 10.21 -14.91
CA LYS A 164 -8.06 10.25 -15.89
C LYS A 164 -9.27 9.46 -15.41
N THR A 165 -10.35 9.50 -16.22
CA THR A 165 -11.58 8.76 -15.96
C THR A 165 -11.34 7.29 -15.58
N GLY A 166 -12.05 6.81 -14.57
CA GLY A 166 -11.90 5.45 -14.04
C GLY A 166 -10.74 5.30 -13.05
N HIS A 167 -10.26 6.41 -12.50
CA HIS A 167 -9.18 6.44 -11.51
C HIS A 167 -7.86 5.79 -12.01
N LEU A 168 -7.60 5.95 -13.30
CA LEU A 168 -6.40 5.44 -13.97
C LEU A 168 -5.36 6.55 -14.12
N PRO A 169 -4.06 6.23 -14.13
CA PRO A 169 -3.03 7.21 -14.44
C PRO A 169 -3.16 7.66 -15.90
N ASP A 170 -2.85 8.93 -16.16
CA ASP A 170 -2.88 9.52 -17.48
C ASP A 170 -1.46 9.87 -17.96
N THR A 171 -0.95 11.02 -17.58
CA THR A 171 0.35 11.54 -18.02
C THR A 171 1.28 11.82 -16.85
N ALA A 172 2.57 11.53 -17.06
CA ALA A 172 3.61 11.91 -16.12
C ALA A 172 4.07 13.35 -16.38
N GLY A 173 4.34 14.09 -15.31
CA GLY A 173 4.82 15.45 -15.38
C GLY A 173 5.49 15.91 -14.09
N PRO A 174 5.86 17.19 -13.99
CA PRO A 174 6.37 17.77 -12.76
C PRO A 174 5.33 17.69 -11.65
N VAL A 175 5.80 17.57 -10.40
CA VAL A 175 4.91 17.58 -9.22
C VAL A 175 4.27 18.98 -9.09
N PRO A 176 2.93 19.10 -9.03
CA PRO A 176 2.25 20.37 -8.80
C PRO A 176 2.64 21.00 -7.45
N ASP A 177 2.65 22.33 -7.37
CA ASP A 177 3.08 23.05 -6.16
C ASP A 177 2.27 22.67 -4.91
N ASP A 178 0.95 22.51 -5.04
CA ASP A 178 0.05 22.14 -3.94
C ASP A 178 0.18 20.66 -3.52
N LEU A 179 0.84 19.84 -4.31
CA LEU A 179 1.17 18.44 -4.03
C LEU A 179 2.69 18.20 -3.89
N ASN A 180 3.47 19.27 -3.80
CA ASN A 180 4.91 19.14 -3.63
C ASN A 180 5.26 18.87 -2.16
N PHE A 181 5.54 17.61 -1.88
CA PHE A 181 5.94 17.12 -0.56
C PHE A 181 7.47 16.95 -0.41
N ALA A 182 8.27 17.62 -1.23
CA ALA A 182 9.73 17.65 -1.05
C ALA A 182 10.14 18.29 0.30
N ALA A 183 9.36 19.26 0.76
CA ALA A 183 9.36 19.76 2.13
C ALA A 183 7.98 19.48 2.76
N PHE A 184 7.86 19.72 4.09
CA PHE A 184 6.56 19.60 4.74
C PHE A 184 5.50 20.49 4.09
N ASN A 185 4.41 19.89 3.66
CA ASN A 185 3.27 20.56 3.09
C ASN A 185 1.96 19.97 3.63
N HIS A 186 0.89 20.76 3.61
CA HIS A 186 -0.45 20.29 3.92
C HIS A 186 -1.05 19.58 2.71
N LEU A 187 -1.92 18.61 2.97
CA LEU A 187 -2.75 18.04 1.91
C LEU A 187 -3.80 19.06 1.48
N PRO A 188 -4.02 19.28 0.17
CA PRO A 188 -5.04 20.23 -0.29
C PRO A 188 -6.46 19.73 0.02
N ASP A 189 -7.38 20.68 0.20
CA ASP A 189 -8.81 20.42 0.43
C ASP A 189 -9.53 20.20 -0.91
N ARG A 190 -9.12 19.19 -1.65
CA ARG A 190 -9.71 18.72 -2.90
C ARG A 190 -9.46 17.24 -3.07
N TRP A 191 -10.11 16.65 -4.05
CA TRP A 191 -9.83 15.28 -4.47
C TRP A 191 -8.36 15.14 -4.91
N VAL A 192 -7.69 14.14 -4.36
CA VAL A 192 -6.36 13.67 -4.78
C VAL A 192 -6.41 12.16 -4.89
N ASN A 193 -6.03 11.61 -6.03
CA ASN A 193 -5.88 10.18 -6.25
C ASN A 193 -4.80 9.96 -7.30
N ASN A 194 -3.55 10.20 -6.91
CA ASN A 194 -2.46 10.33 -7.84
C ASN A 194 -1.23 9.52 -7.42
N ALA A 195 -0.50 9.03 -8.43
CA ALA A 195 0.78 8.37 -8.22
C ALA A 195 1.94 9.36 -8.30
N PHE A 196 2.95 9.10 -7.49
CA PHE A 196 4.21 9.83 -7.43
C PHE A 196 5.34 8.85 -7.68
N ALA A 197 6.25 9.18 -8.58
CA ALA A 197 7.33 8.31 -9.01
C ALA A 197 8.71 8.89 -8.65
N GLY A 198 9.68 7.99 -8.50
CA GLY A 198 11.04 8.35 -8.10
C GLY A 198 11.10 8.85 -6.66
N TRP A 199 10.30 8.24 -5.79
CA TRP A 199 10.35 8.41 -4.35
C TRP A 199 11.68 7.85 -3.80
N ASP A 200 12.28 8.53 -2.84
CA ASP A 200 13.54 8.13 -2.24
C ASP A 200 13.41 7.07 -1.12
N GLY A 201 12.19 6.58 -0.90
CA GLY A 201 11.89 5.61 0.15
C GLY A 201 11.69 6.21 1.54
N THR A 202 11.67 7.55 1.67
CA THR A 202 11.47 8.21 2.97
C THR A 202 10.25 9.13 2.96
N ALA A 203 9.45 9.07 4.03
CA ALA A 203 8.38 10.04 4.26
C ALA A 203 8.26 10.35 5.76
N GLN A 204 7.66 11.49 6.05
CA GLN A 204 7.31 11.87 7.42
C GLN A 204 5.93 12.51 7.44
N ILE A 205 5.13 12.09 8.42
CA ILE A 205 3.81 12.64 8.69
C ILE A 205 3.84 13.25 10.08
N ASP A 206 3.45 14.52 10.20
CA ASP A 206 3.32 15.22 11.47
C ASP A 206 1.84 15.47 11.80
N TRP A 207 1.46 15.17 13.03
CA TRP A 207 0.16 15.51 13.62
C TRP A 207 0.38 16.44 14.84
N PRO A 208 0.49 17.77 14.64
CA PRO A 208 0.76 18.70 15.71
C PRO A 208 -0.25 18.64 16.86
N GLU A 209 -1.55 18.51 16.55
CA GLU A 209 -2.62 18.45 17.55
C GLU A 209 -2.50 17.21 18.45
N ALA A 210 -1.97 16.10 17.91
CA ALA A 210 -1.69 14.90 18.67
C ALA A 210 -0.29 14.88 19.29
N ARG A 211 0.57 15.90 18.99
CA ARG A 211 2.00 15.93 19.34
C ARG A 211 2.72 14.64 18.91
N MET A 212 2.43 14.15 17.71
CA MET A 212 2.92 12.87 17.20
C MET A 212 3.47 13.01 15.80
N THR A 213 4.52 12.25 15.50
CA THR A 213 5.11 12.15 14.16
C THR A 213 5.32 10.68 13.80
N ALA A 214 5.19 10.37 12.50
CA ALA A 214 5.54 9.08 11.93
C ALA A 214 6.63 9.27 10.89
N ALA A 215 7.78 8.67 11.10
CA ALA A 215 8.84 8.54 10.10
C ALA A 215 8.67 7.20 9.38
N ILE A 216 8.56 7.25 8.05
CA ILE A 216 8.38 6.08 7.19
C ILE A 216 9.66 5.89 6.39
N SER A 217 10.14 4.65 6.34
CA SER A 217 11.20 4.23 5.44
C SER A 217 10.82 2.93 4.75
N SER A 218 11.27 2.73 3.52
CA SER A 218 10.99 1.56 2.72
C SER A 218 12.24 0.92 2.15
N ASP A 219 12.14 -0.35 1.80
CA ASP A 219 13.12 -1.01 0.96
C ASP A 219 13.18 -0.35 -0.43
N PRO A 220 14.33 -0.40 -1.14
CA PRO A 220 14.48 0.21 -2.46
C PRO A 220 13.49 -0.29 -3.53
N LEU A 221 12.84 -1.42 -3.29
CA LEU A 221 11.77 -1.94 -4.14
C LEU A 221 10.61 -0.96 -4.27
N PHE A 222 10.27 -0.23 -3.21
CA PHE A 222 9.18 0.74 -3.19
C PHE A 222 9.70 2.11 -3.63
N SER A 223 9.64 2.37 -4.92
CA SER A 223 10.11 3.61 -5.55
C SER A 223 8.96 4.54 -5.98
N GLN A 224 7.73 4.11 -5.71
CA GLN A 224 6.49 4.81 -6.03
C GLN A 224 5.63 4.95 -4.78
N TYR A 225 4.74 5.93 -4.77
CA TYR A 225 3.63 5.95 -3.83
C TYR A 225 2.37 6.55 -4.44
N MET A 226 1.21 6.20 -3.88
CA MET A 226 -0.06 6.87 -4.15
C MET A 226 -0.42 7.78 -2.99
N ILE A 227 -1.04 8.90 -3.32
CA ILE A 227 -1.86 9.68 -2.37
C ILE A 227 -3.31 9.55 -2.79
N HIS A 228 -4.14 9.09 -1.85
CA HIS A 228 -5.59 9.20 -1.96
C HIS A 228 -6.11 10.06 -0.82
N ALA A 229 -6.75 11.18 -1.16
CA ALA A 229 -7.41 12.08 -0.21
C ALA A 229 -8.76 12.49 -0.80
N PRO A 230 -9.89 11.93 -0.29
CA PRO A 230 -11.21 12.26 -0.79
C PRO A 230 -11.62 13.67 -0.37
N GLU A 231 -12.38 14.36 -1.22
CA GLU A 231 -12.84 15.74 -0.96
C GLU A 231 -13.92 15.80 0.12
N ASP A 232 -14.78 14.78 0.17
CA ASP A 232 -15.93 14.70 1.09
C ASP A 232 -15.59 14.10 2.47
N ARG A 233 -14.38 13.56 2.63
CA ARG A 233 -13.91 12.91 3.85
C ARG A 233 -12.51 13.38 4.21
N ILE A 234 -12.47 14.48 4.94
CA ILE A 234 -11.22 15.16 5.32
C ILE A 234 -10.58 14.59 6.60
N ASP A 235 -11.10 13.48 7.13
CA ASP A 235 -10.63 12.86 8.38
C ASP A 235 -9.52 11.82 8.19
N PHE A 236 -9.15 11.54 6.92
CA PHE A 236 -8.04 10.66 6.57
C PHE A 236 -7.42 11.01 5.21
N PHE A 237 -6.26 10.44 4.96
CA PHE A 237 -5.66 10.28 3.65
C PHE A 237 -4.90 8.95 3.59
N CYS A 238 -4.65 8.46 2.38
CA CYS A 238 -3.79 7.30 2.18
C CYS A 238 -2.43 7.77 1.63
N PHE A 239 -1.37 7.17 2.14
CA PHE A 239 -0.03 7.25 1.57
C PHE A 239 0.43 5.82 1.33
N GLU A 240 0.41 5.39 0.09
CA GLU A 240 0.51 3.98 -0.30
C GLU A 240 1.86 3.69 -0.96
N PRO A 241 2.89 3.25 -0.22
CA PRO A 241 4.14 2.78 -0.83
C PRO A 241 3.87 1.60 -1.75
N MET A 242 4.37 1.70 -3.00
CA MET A 242 4.19 0.70 -4.04
C MET A 242 5.49 0.43 -4.80
N SER A 243 5.68 -0.81 -5.24
CA SER A 243 6.81 -1.20 -6.08
C SER A 243 6.63 -0.84 -7.56
N HIS A 244 5.45 -0.41 -7.94
CA HIS A 244 5.05 -0.16 -9.34
C HIS A 244 4.01 0.95 -9.43
N LEU A 245 3.83 1.49 -10.63
CA LEU A 245 2.79 2.47 -10.94
C LEU A 245 1.41 1.81 -11.06
N PRO A 246 0.32 2.53 -10.74
CA PRO A 246 -1.03 2.10 -11.06
C PRO A 246 -1.18 1.77 -12.53
N ASN A 247 -2.01 0.75 -12.85
CA ASN A 247 -2.20 0.28 -14.23
C ASN A 247 -0.88 -0.09 -14.95
N GLY A 248 0.12 -0.54 -14.21
CA GLY A 248 1.46 -0.83 -14.70
C GLY A 248 1.47 -1.80 -15.89
N HIS A 249 0.54 -2.75 -15.92
CA HIS A 249 0.37 -3.70 -17.03
C HIS A 249 0.22 -3.06 -18.42
N HIS A 250 -0.20 -1.78 -18.48
CA HIS A 250 -0.42 -1.03 -19.71
C HIS A 250 0.62 0.10 -19.94
N LEU A 251 1.56 0.25 -19.02
CA LEU A 251 2.60 1.28 -19.13
C LEU A 251 3.87 0.71 -19.76
N PRO A 252 4.74 1.56 -20.31
CA PRO A 252 6.10 1.17 -20.70
C PRO A 252 6.81 0.49 -19.52
N ASP A 253 7.67 -0.50 -19.83
CA ASP A 253 8.41 -1.27 -18.84
C ASP A 253 7.52 -1.89 -17.73
N LEU A 254 6.26 -2.16 -18.09
CA LEU A 254 5.23 -2.66 -17.17
C LEU A 254 5.00 -1.75 -15.95
N GLY A 255 5.36 -0.46 -16.05
CA GLY A 255 5.23 0.48 -14.92
C GLY A 255 5.94 0.02 -13.67
N ASP A 256 7.10 -0.61 -13.80
CA ASP A 256 7.94 -1.21 -12.74
C ASP A 256 7.35 -2.47 -12.08
N LEU A 257 6.30 -3.09 -12.64
CA LEU A 257 5.93 -4.45 -12.24
C LEU A 257 7.08 -5.42 -12.54
N THR A 258 7.39 -6.28 -11.59
CA THR A 258 8.45 -7.28 -11.71
C THR A 258 7.90 -8.54 -12.39
N ILE A 259 8.57 -9.01 -13.44
CA ILE A 259 8.26 -10.31 -14.05
C ILE A 259 8.80 -11.40 -13.13
N LEU A 260 7.91 -12.27 -12.66
CA LEU A 260 8.29 -13.47 -11.91
C LEU A 260 8.03 -14.70 -12.77
N GLU A 261 9.08 -15.46 -13.05
CA GLU A 261 8.96 -16.81 -13.60
C GLU A 261 8.33 -17.74 -12.55
N PRO A 262 7.86 -18.95 -12.92
CA PRO A 262 7.44 -19.93 -11.93
C PRO A 262 8.47 -20.12 -10.81
N ASP A 263 8.02 -20.14 -9.56
CA ASP A 263 8.79 -20.24 -8.32
C ASP A 263 9.68 -19.02 -7.98
N ASP A 264 9.74 -17.99 -8.84
CA ASP A 264 10.41 -16.74 -8.49
C ASP A 264 9.64 -15.97 -7.39
N LYS A 265 10.40 -15.20 -6.61
CA LYS A 265 9.88 -14.45 -5.46
C LYS A 265 10.28 -12.98 -5.51
N LEU A 266 9.32 -12.12 -5.17
CA LEU A 266 9.50 -10.69 -4.91
C LEU A 266 9.25 -10.41 -3.43
N SER A 267 10.06 -9.54 -2.80
CA SER A 267 9.87 -9.19 -1.40
C SER A 267 10.36 -7.78 -1.10
N GLY A 268 9.69 -7.11 -0.16
CA GLY A 268 10.08 -5.81 0.36
C GLY A 268 9.24 -5.42 1.56
N GLY A 269 9.68 -4.39 2.26
CA GLY A 269 9.01 -3.94 3.47
C GLY A 269 9.07 -2.43 3.68
N ILE A 270 8.23 -1.98 4.60
CA ILE A 270 8.22 -0.62 5.11
C ILE A 270 8.34 -0.62 6.63
N THR A 271 8.92 0.45 7.14
CA THR A 271 9.07 0.67 8.58
C THR A 271 8.44 2.01 8.95
N LEU A 272 7.58 2.01 9.95
CA LEU A 272 6.98 3.20 10.54
C LEU A 272 7.53 3.36 11.95
N ARG A 273 8.27 4.42 12.21
CA ARG A 273 8.69 4.80 13.57
C ARG A 273 7.82 5.95 14.05
N ILE A 274 7.14 5.74 15.16
CA ILE A 274 6.22 6.70 15.74
C ILE A 274 6.87 7.34 16.96
N ASP A 275 6.95 8.66 17.00
CA ASP A 275 7.58 9.39 18.09
C ASP A 275 6.68 10.54 18.57
N GLU A 276 6.90 11.01 19.79
CA GLU A 276 6.33 12.29 20.22
C GLU A 276 7.08 13.44 19.53
N MET A 277 6.33 14.42 19.05
CA MET A 277 6.94 15.65 18.53
C MET A 277 7.67 16.38 19.67
N LYS A 278 8.94 16.67 19.43
CA LYS A 278 9.72 17.55 20.31
C LYS A 278 9.30 19.00 20.06
N ASP A 279 9.28 19.77 21.14
CA ASP A 279 9.02 21.23 21.09
C ASP A 279 10.10 21.94 20.30
#